data_54d8dbd70f65bb5c6d75caab04fbc166
#
_entry.id   54d8dbd70f65bb5c6d75caab04fbc166
#
_cell.length_a   1.000
_cell.length_b   1.000
_cell.length_c   1.000
_cell.angle_alpha   90.00
_cell.angle_beta   90.00
_cell.angle_gamma   90.00
#
_symmetry.space_group_name_H-M   'P 1'
#
loop_
_entity.id
_entity.type
_entity.pdbx_description
1 polymer ?
#
loop_
_entity_poly.entity_id
_entity_poly.type
_entity_poly.pdbx_seq_one_letter_code
_entity_poly.pdbx_strand_id
1 'polypeptide(L)'
;MAQLTVQIVTPDGLVYDHHASSVSVRTLDGEMGILPRHENMIAVLAVDEVKVKRVDDENHVNWIAVNGGVIEVANGVITIVADSAERARDIDVSRAERAKLRAEREIEEAHDKHLIDQERRAKIALQRAINRINVGNRL
;
A
#
# COMPACT_ATOMS: atom_id res chain seq x y z
N MET A 1 22.33 15.89 5.17
CA MET A 1 21.10 15.67 5.95
C MET A 1 20.77 14.20 6.02
N ALA A 2 20.22 13.79 7.15
CA ALA A 2 19.78 12.39 7.29
C ALA A 2 18.58 12.13 6.36
N GLN A 3 18.61 11.00 5.69
CA GLN A 3 17.54 10.60 4.77
C GLN A 3 17.33 9.08 4.83
N LEU A 4 16.16 8.67 4.37
CA LEU A 4 15.80 7.27 4.23
C LEU A 4 15.92 6.87 2.77
N THR A 5 16.28 5.63 2.50
CA THR A 5 16.15 5.02 1.19
C THR A 5 14.91 4.15 1.23
N VAL A 6 13.99 4.33 0.28
CA VAL A 6 12.73 3.60 0.25
C VAL A 6 12.63 2.77 -1.02
N GLN A 7 12.48 1.48 -0.86
CA GLN A 7 12.32 0.53 -1.97
C GLN A 7 11.06 -0.29 -1.75
N ILE A 8 10.22 -0.38 -2.79
CA ILE A 8 9.02 -1.21 -2.79
C ILE A 8 9.16 -2.23 -3.92
N VAL A 9 9.12 -3.49 -3.55
CA VAL A 9 9.33 -4.62 -4.45
C VAL A 9 8.07 -5.50 -4.44
N THR A 10 7.69 -5.98 -5.61
CA THR A 10 6.58 -6.93 -5.79
C THR A 10 7.10 -8.15 -6.57
N PRO A 11 6.30 -9.22 -6.72
CA PRO A 11 6.69 -10.33 -7.60
C PRO A 11 6.98 -9.90 -9.04
N ASP A 12 6.44 -8.76 -9.48
CA ASP A 12 6.69 -8.24 -10.83
C ASP A 12 7.94 -7.35 -10.92
N GLY A 13 8.60 -7.10 -9.80
CA GLY A 13 9.83 -6.34 -9.72
C GLY A 13 9.76 -5.09 -8.87
N LEU A 14 10.72 -4.19 -9.07
CA LEU A 14 10.83 -2.94 -8.31
C LEU A 14 9.79 -1.93 -8.80
N VAL A 15 8.97 -1.45 -7.87
CA VAL A 15 7.90 -0.48 -8.16
C VAL A 15 8.31 0.94 -7.79
N TYR A 16 9.10 1.09 -6.73
CA TYR A 16 9.45 2.40 -6.18
C TYR A 16 10.86 2.36 -5.59
N ASP A 17 11.65 3.39 -5.86
CA ASP A 17 13.01 3.52 -5.34
C ASP A 17 13.39 5.00 -5.28
N HIS A 18 13.27 5.60 -4.11
CA HIS A 18 13.59 7.01 -3.89
C HIS A 18 14.13 7.26 -2.49
N HIS A 19 14.74 8.42 -2.30
CA HIS A 19 15.15 8.91 -0.99
C HIS A 19 14.02 9.74 -0.37
N ALA A 20 13.85 9.62 0.92
CA ALA A 20 12.76 10.26 1.64
C ALA A 20 13.20 10.89 2.96
N SER A 21 12.47 11.91 3.38
CA SER A 21 12.62 12.50 4.70
C SER A 21 11.71 11.82 5.72
N SER A 22 10.61 11.25 5.28
CA SER A 22 9.70 10.48 6.14
C SER A 22 8.84 9.54 5.31
N VAL A 23 8.39 8.48 5.95
CA VAL A 23 7.47 7.49 5.36
C VAL A 23 6.38 7.18 6.37
N SER A 24 5.14 7.16 5.94
CA SER A 24 4.01 6.73 6.77
C SER A 24 3.40 5.48 6.17
N VAL A 25 3.18 4.48 7.00
CA VAL A 25 2.60 3.19 6.60
C VAL A 25 1.52 2.80 7.61
N ARG A 26 0.67 1.86 7.22
CA ARG A 26 -0.25 1.22 8.15
C ARG A 26 0.15 -0.24 8.32
N THR A 27 0.48 -0.59 9.56
CA THR A 27 0.74 -1.98 9.93
C THR A 27 -0.54 -2.61 10.46
N LEU A 28 -0.51 -3.91 10.73
CA LEU A 28 -1.66 -4.58 11.36
C LEU A 28 -1.94 -4.05 12.77
N ASP A 29 -0.95 -3.43 13.41
CA ASP A 29 -1.08 -2.84 14.75
C ASP A 29 -1.44 -1.35 14.70
N GLY A 30 -1.57 -0.77 13.54
CA GLY A 30 -1.94 0.63 13.36
C GLY A 30 -0.97 1.42 12.49
N GLU A 31 -1.23 2.71 12.39
CA GLU A 31 -0.43 3.63 11.60
C GLU A 31 0.93 3.88 12.24
N MET A 32 1.96 3.99 11.40
CA MET A 32 3.33 4.20 11.85
C MET A 32 4.05 5.21 10.95
N GLY A 33 4.72 6.18 11.58
CA GLY A 33 5.61 7.11 10.88
C GLY A 33 7.06 6.70 11.08
N ILE A 34 7.83 6.74 10.00
CA ILE A 34 9.25 6.38 10.01
C ILE A 34 10.07 7.60 9.61
N LEU A 35 10.96 8.00 10.50
CA LEU A 35 11.90 9.10 10.28
C LEU A 35 13.32 8.56 10.15
N PRO A 36 14.26 9.35 9.60
CA PRO A 36 15.67 8.95 9.60
C PRO A 36 16.13 8.58 11.03
N ARG A 37 17.00 7.59 11.12
CA ARG A 37 17.49 7.02 12.38
C ARG A 37 16.47 6.20 13.16
N HIS A 38 15.37 5.79 12.51
CA HIS A 38 14.42 4.87 13.10
C HIS A 38 15.12 3.54 13.44
N GLU A 39 14.69 2.93 14.54
CA GLU A 39 15.20 1.62 14.95
C GLU A 39 14.95 0.57 13.88
N ASN A 40 15.84 -0.41 13.79
CA ASN A 40 15.63 -1.55 12.89
C ASN A 40 14.40 -2.32 13.34
N MET A 41 13.54 -2.67 12.37
CA MET A 41 12.30 -3.36 12.67
C MET A 41 11.76 -4.11 11.45
N ILE A 42 10.87 -5.05 11.71
CA ILE A 42 10.08 -5.75 10.69
C ILE A 42 8.63 -5.73 11.17
N ALA A 43 7.71 -5.44 10.25
CA ALA A 43 6.28 -5.45 10.56
C ALA A 43 5.46 -5.91 9.35
N VAL A 44 4.26 -6.42 9.63
CA VAL A 44 3.31 -6.82 8.59
C VAL A 44 2.45 -5.60 8.24
N LEU A 45 2.33 -5.33 6.95
CA LEU A 45 1.53 -4.21 6.44
C LEU A 45 0.09 -4.62 6.17
N ALA A 46 -0.82 -3.72 6.50
CA ALA A 46 -2.22 -3.82 6.08
C ALA A 46 -2.35 -3.39 4.61
N VAL A 47 -3.52 -3.67 4.03
CA VAL A 47 -3.90 -3.14 2.71
C VAL A 47 -4.26 -1.67 2.90
N ASP A 48 -3.33 -0.78 2.60
CA ASP A 48 -3.51 0.67 2.81
C ASP A 48 -2.49 1.45 1.98
N GLU A 49 -2.59 2.77 2.04
CA GLU A 49 -1.67 3.65 1.36
C GLU A 49 -0.35 3.81 2.12
N VAL A 50 0.72 3.96 1.35
CA VAL A 50 2.04 4.36 1.86
C VAL A 50 2.31 5.76 1.37
N LYS A 51 2.65 6.66 2.31
CA LYS A 51 2.96 8.04 2.02
C LYS A 51 4.47 8.23 2.15
N VAL A 52 5.09 8.70 1.07
CA VAL A 52 6.53 8.98 1.04
C VAL A 52 6.76 10.46 0.79
N LYS A 53 7.38 11.14 1.76
CA LYS A 53 7.75 12.54 1.62
C LYS A 53 9.18 12.60 1.10
N ARG A 54 9.35 13.11 -0.12
CA ARG A 54 10.63 13.08 -0.80
C ARG A 54 11.60 14.12 -0.25
N VAL A 55 12.89 13.77 -0.30
CA VAL A 55 13.98 14.66 0.14
C VAL A 55 14.24 15.76 -0.88
N ASP A 56 14.18 15.44 -2.15
CA ASP A 56 14.50 16.34 -3.27
C ASP A 56 13.45 17.44 -3.48
N ASP A 57 12.26 17.24 -2.94
CA ASP A 57 11.18 18.22 -2.97
C ASP A 57 10.32 18.02 -1.72
N GLU A 58 10.50 18.87 -0.71
CA GLU A 58 9.79 18.75 0.57
C GLU A 58 8.29 18.87 0.45
N ASN A 59 7.80 19.49 -0.61
CA ASN A 59 6.38 19.61 -0.88
C ASN A 59 5.86 18.45 -1.72
N HIS A 60 6.77 17.60 -2.21
CA HIS A 60 6.39 16.49 -3.06
C HIS A 60 6.17 15.22 -2.22
N VAL A 61 4.95 14.74 -2.25
CA VAL A 61 4.55 13.53 -1.56
C VAL A 61 4.15 12.50 -2.61
N ASN A 62 4.75 11.31 -2.53
CA ASN A 62 4.31 10.17 -3.32
C ASN A 62 3.35 9.32 -2.50
N TRP A 63 2.28 8.90 -3.13
CA TRP A 63 1.30 8.01 -2.56
C TRP A 63 1.33 6.69 -3.33
N ILE A 64 1.41 5.59 -2.61
CA ILE A 64 1.49 4.25 -3.19
C ILE A 64 0.42 3.37 -2.55
N ALA A 65 -0.38 2.71 -3.37
CA ALA A 65 -1.32 1.69 -2.89
C ALA A 65 -0.55 0.39 -2.69
N VAL A 66 -0.41 -0.03 -1.44
CA VAL A 66 0.28 -1.28 -1.10
C VAL A 66 -0.78 -2.28 -0.60
N ASN A 67 -0.87 -3.42 -1.25
CA ASN A 67 -1.93 -4.39 -1.00
C ASN A 67 -1.43 -5.56 -0.15
N GLY A 68 -0.93 -5.22 1.03
CA GLY A 68 -0.36 -6.20 1.95
C GLY A 68 1.12 -6.46 1.69
N GLY A 69 1.78 -7.05 2.64
CA GLY A 69 3.19 -7.36 2.57
C GLY A 69 3.90 -7.15 3.88
N VAL A 70 5.21 -6.98 3.80
CA VAL A 70 6.08 -6.83 4.96
C VAL A 70 6.97 -5.61 4.74
N ILE A 71 7.18 -4.84 5.80
CA ILE A 71 8.14 -3.74 5.81
C ILE A 71 9.33 -4.11 6.70
N GLU A 72 10.53 -3.85 6.20
CA GLU A 72 11.77 -3.94 6.96
C GLU A 72 12.42 -2.56 7.01
N VAL A 73 12.81 -2.13 8.19
CA VAL A 73 13.63 -0.93 8.39
C VAL A 73 14.97 -1.39 8.92
N ALA A 74 16.04 -1.14 8.17
CA ALA A 74 17.38 -1.54 8.56
C ALA A 74 18.40 -0.49 8.14
N ASN A 75 19.02 0.16 9.13
CA ASN A 75 20.12 1.12 8.89
C ASN A 75 19.75 2.23 7.90
N GLY A 76 18.54 2.79 8.02
CA GLY A 76 18.07 3.86 7.16
C GLY A 76 17.52 3.41 5.81
N VAL A 77 17.44 2.11 5.56
CA VAL A 77 16.85 1.54 4.35
C VAL A 77 15.51 0.91 4.69
N ILE A 78 14.47 1.40 4.04
CA ILE A 78 13.13 0.85 4.15
C ILE A 78 12.89 -0.03 2.92
N THR A 79 12.64 -1.32 3.15
CA THR A 79 12.29 -2.26 2.10
C THR A 79 10.88 -2.76 2.36
N ILE A 80 9.99 -2.53 1.41
CA ILE A 80 8.64 -3.07 1.43
C ILE A 80 8.57 -4.17 0.38
N VAL A 81 8.27 -5.39 0.84
CA VAL A 81 8.00 -6.51 -0.05
C VAL A 81 6.48 -6.70 -0.04
N ALA A 82 5.86 -6.26 -1.12
CA ALA A 82 4.41 -6.20 -1.23
C ALA A 82 3.86 -7.31 -2.13
N ASP A 83 2.63 -7.75 -1.83
CA ASP A 83 1.91 -8.67 -2.71
C ASP A 83 1.61 -8.00 -4.05
N SER A 84 1.20 -6.73 -3.99
CA SER A 84 1.10 -5.84 -5.15
C SER A 84 1.20 -4.40 -4.67
N ALA A 85 1.67 -3.52 -5.55
CA ALA A 85 1.79 -2.10 -5.24
C ALA A 85 1.69 -1.28 -6.52
N GLU A 86 1.05 -0.11 -6.42
CA GLU A 86 0.91 0.82 -7.53
C GLU A 86 1.06 2.25 -7.05
N ARG A 87 1.82 3.06 -7.77
CA ARG A 87 1.92 4.50 -7.50
C ARG A 87 0.63 5.19 -7.93
N ALA A 88 0.26 6.27 -7.24
CA ALA A 88 -0.97 7.01 -7.52
C ALA A 88 -1.12 7.34 -9.01
N ARG A 89 -0.05 7.82 -9.65
CA ARG A 89 -0.06 8.20 -11.08
C ARG A 89 -0.31 7.04 -12.05
N ASP A 90 -0.08 5.81 -11.61
CA ASP A 90 -0.22 4.61 -12.44
C ASP A 90 -1.57 3.91 -12.24
N ILE A 91 -2.38 4.39 -11.30
CA ILE A 91 -3.67 3.77 -10.99
C ILE A 91 -4.76 4.24 -11.95
N ASP A 92 -5.41 3.27 -12.59
CA ASP A 92 -6.63 3.51 -13.35
C ASP A 92 -7.82 3.46 -12.37
N VAL A 93 -8.26 4.64 -11.93
CA VAL A 93 -9.34 4.78 -10.93
C VAL A 93 -10.65 4.19 -11.46
N SER A 94 -10.98 4.39 -12.72
CA SER A 94 -12.21 3.82 -13.32
C SER A 94 -12.20 2.30 -13.25
N ARG A 95 -11.06 1.67 -13.53
CA ARG A 95 -10.90 0.23 -13.41
C ARG A 95 -11.06 -0.23 -11.96
N ALA A 96 -10.50 0.53 -11.03
CA ALA A 96 -10.61 0.24 -9.60
C ALA A 96 -12.06 0.35 -9.12
N GLU A 97 -12.81 1.33 -9.61
CA GLU A 97 -14.23 1.49 -9.30
C GLU A 97 -15.05 0.32 -9.81
N ARG A 98 -14.76 -0.18 -11.02
CA ARG A 98 -15.42 -1.37 -11.57
C ARG A 98 -15.08 -2.62 -10.74
N ALA A 99 -13.84 -2.75 -10.30
CA ALA A 99 -13.41 -3.83 -9.44
C ALA A 99 -14.13 -3.81 -8.09
N LYS A 100 -14.34 -2.62 -7.54
CA LYS A 100 -15.09 -2.43 -6.30
C LYS A 100 -16.52 -2.92 -6.45
N LEU A 101 -17.23 -2.50 -7.50
CA LEU A 101 -18.60 -2.95 -7.75
C LEU A 101 -18.69 -4.46 -7.92
N ARG A 102 -17.75 -5.05 -8.64
CA ARG A 102 -17.69 -6.50 -8.82
C ARG A 102 -17.51 -7.22 -7.49
N ALA A 103 -16.59 -6.74 -6.66
CA ALA A 103 -16.32 -7.32 -5.35
C ALA A 103 -17.55 -7.24 -4.43
N GLU A 104 -18.25 -6.11 -4.43
CA GLU A 104 -19.47 -5.93 -3.64
C GLU A 104 -20.54 -6.94 -4.05
N ARG A 105 -20.72 -7.19 -5.35
CA ARG A 105 -21.66 -8.21 -5.85
C ARG A 105 -21.25 -9.61 -5.44
N GLU A 106 -19.96 -9.92 -5.55
CA GLU A 106 -19.45 -11.24 -5.19
C GLU A 106 -19.62 -11.52 -3.69
N ILE A 107 -19.45 -10.50 -2.85
CA ILE A 107 -19.69 -10.62 -1.41
C ILE A 107 -21.15 -10.96 -1.15
N GLU A 108 -22.08 -10.24 -1.77
CA GLU A 108 -23.51 -10.46 -1.59
C GLU A 108 -23.93 -11.86 -2.05
N GLU A 109 -23.49 -12.27 -3.23
CA GLU A 109 -23.78 -13.60 -3.75
C GLU A 109 -23.21 -14.72 -2.88
N ALA A 110 -21.97 -14.57 -2.45
CA ALA A 110 -21.31 -15.56 -1.60
C ALA A 110 -21.97 -15.66 -0.23
N HIS A 111 -22.38 -14.52 0.32
CA HIS A 111 -23.10 -14.47 1.60
C HIS A 111 -24.44 -15.21 1.51
N ASP A 112 -25.22 -14.92 0.48
CA ASP A 112 -26.54 -15.56 0.26
C ASP A 112 -26.43 -17.06 0.06
N LYS A 113 -25.35 -17.53 -0.56
CA LYS A 113 -25.10 -18.94 -0.83
C LYS A 113 -24.29 -19.64 0.26
N HIS A 114 -23.94 -18.92 1.34
CA HIS A 114 -23.12 -19.42 2.45
C HIS A 114 -21.75 -19.93 2.01
N LEU A 115 -21.13 -19.28 1.01
CA LEU A 115 -19.80 -19.63 0.49
C LEU A 115 -18.72 -18.82 1.20
N ILE A 116 -18.32 -19.26 2.39
CA ILE A 116 -17.46 -18.50 3.31
C ILE A 116 -16.11 -18.11 2.69
N ASP A 117 -15.45 -19.03 2.00
CA ASP A 117 -14.13 -18.76 1.41
C ASP A 117 -14.21 -17.77 0.25
N GLN A 118 -15.27 -17.87 -0.57
CA GLN A 118 -15.48 -16.92 -1.66
C GLN A 118 -15.83 -15.54 -1.13
N GLU A 119 -16.63 -15.47 -0.07
CA GLU A 119 -16.96 -14.21 0.60
C GLU A 119 -15.70 -13.54 1.13
N ARG A 120 -14.81 -14.29 1.76
CA ARG A 120 -13.53 -13.78 2.30
C ARG A 120 -12.65 -13.22 1.19
N ARG A 121 -12.49 -13.95 0.09
CA ARG A 121 -11.69 -13.49 -1.05
C ARG A 121 -12.26 -12.23 -1.68
N ALA A 122 -13.58 -12.15 -1.78
CA ALA A 122 -14.25 -10.97 -2.31
C ALA A 122 -14.07 -9.75 -1.40
N LYS A 123 -14.05 -9.94 -0.08
CA LYS A 123 -13.77 -8.86 0.88
C LYS A 123 -12.34 -8.32 0.74
N ILE A 124 -11.37 -9.20 0.52
CA ILE A 124 -9.98 -8.80 0.26
C ILE A 124 -9.89 -8.01 -1.05
N ALA A 125 -10.56 -8.49 -2.10
CA ALA A 125 -10.62 -7.79 -3.38
C ALA A 125 -11.25 -6.39 -3.23
N LEU A 126 -12.28 -6.27 -2.40
CA LEU A 126 -12.93 -4.98 -2.10
C LEU A 126 -11.94 -4.02 -1.41
N GLN A 127 -11.20 -4.49 -0.41
CA GLN A 127 -10.21 -3.67 0.28
C GLN A 127 -9.15 -3.15 -0.68
N ARG A 128 -8.66 -4.00 -1.58
CA ARG A 128 -7.67 -3.62 -2.59
C ARG A 128 -8.22 -2.56 -3.55
N ALA A 129 -9.46 -2.72 -3.99
CA ALA A 129 -10.11 -1.76 -4.88
C ALA A 129 -10.30 -0.41 -4.21
N ILE A 130 -10.77 -0.39 -2.96
CA ILE A 130 -10.93 0.84 -2.18
C ILE A 130 -9.59 1.54 -2.00
N ASN A 131 -8.53 0.78 -1.68
CA ASN A 131 -7.20 1.33 -1.52
C ASN A 131 -6.71 2.03 -2.79
N ARG A 132 -6.88 1.38 -3.96
CA ARG A 132 -6.53 1.96 -5.24
C ARG A 132 -7.29 3.24 -5.55
N ILE A 133 -8.59 3.26 -5.27
CA ILE A 133 -9.43 4.44 -5.47
C ILE A 133 -8.92 5.59 -4.60
N ASN A 134 -8.68 5.34 -3.33
CA ASN A 134 -8.23 6.36 -2.39
C ASN A 134 -6.86 6.93 -2.80
N VAL A 135 -5.94 6.07 -3.17
CA VAL A 135 -4.59 6.48 -3.59
C VAL A 135 -4.63 7.19 -4.94
N GLY A 136 -5.39 6.65 -5.91
CA GLY A 136 -5.52 7.28 -7.22
C GLY A 136 -6.11 8.68 -7.16
N ASN A 137 -6.99 8.93 -6.20
CA ASN A 137 -7.60 10.25 -6.00
C ASN A 137 -6.71 11.24 -5.23
N ARG A 138 -5.52 10.83 -4.82
CA ARG A 138 -4.54 11.70 -4.17
C ARG A 138 -3.80 12.64 -5.14
N LEU A 139 -3.90 12.39 -6.43
CA LEU A 139 -3.27 13.25 -7.45
C LEU A 139 -4.00 14.58 -7.62
#